data_e2bf417a08b8537ed3d1a3dc898b2ef0
#
_entry.id   e2bf417a08b8537ed3d1a3dc898b2ef0
#
_cell.length_a   1.000
_cell.length_b   1.000
_cell.length_c   1.000
_cell.angle_alpha   90.00
_cell.angle_beta   90.00
_cell.angle_gamma   90.00
#
_symmetry.space_group_name_H-M   'P 1'
#
loop_
_entity.id
_entity.type
_entity.pdbx_description
1 polymer ?
#
loop_
_entity_poly.entity_id
_entity_poly.type
_entity_poly.pdbx_seq_one_letter_code
_entity_poly.pdbx_strand_id
1 'polypeptide(L)'
;CDGLKLDNGANDPALPPMSTSTPVVYNGRAYIGVSGTGQFTPYSGHNITVIDLGDTMSIAYSVPTQGYPQTSGLLTTAYDSYVYVYFFDNYTPGTLRALRDAPNQTSADYTTQELYKGYTYQAPYAIFTPYGDQAQYAICSPIADSNGTIYFKNDSAYLMAFGRSVETIKVTKQPDKTQYSAGETFDKTGMVVTATLSDGSTRDVTDMVSAPTGTLADGTTELTLEFGRGQTMYRNLPNGNKMTAGNKIAAITTTIQIRVGEGTVTWGDVNGDGKVNSTDAVLILRYAAQLGVDIDTAAADVNGDGKINSTDAVLILRYAAQLITKFPVEG
;
A
#
# COMPACT_ATOMS: atom_id res chain seq x y z
N CYS A 1 -19.17 11.70 -40.31
CA CYS A 1 -19.54 11.38 -38.92
C CYS A 1 -20.21 12.61 -38.34
N ASP A 2 -21.48 12.47 -37.97
CA ASP A 2 -22.18 13.51 -37.22
C ASP A 2 -21.73 13.38 -35.76
N GLY A 3 -21.13 14.46 -35.22
CA GLY A 3 -20.65 14.46 -33.84
C GLY A 3 -21.81 14.63 -32.87
N LEU A 4 -21.72 13.98 -31.72
CA LEU A 4 -22.65 14.20 -30.61
C LEU A 4 -22.30 15.54 -29.92
N LYS A 5 -23.29 16.47 -29.83
CA LYS A 5 -23.12 17.68 -29.07
C LYS A 5 -23.32 17.39 -27.59
N LEU A 6 -22.29 17.69 -26.80
CA LEU A 6 -22.35 17.55 -25.34
C LEU A 6 -23.18 18.67 -24.72
N ASP A 7 -23.88 18.38 -23.62
CA ASP A 7 -24.58 19.37 -22.85
C ASP A 7 -23.60 20.25 -22.09
N ASN A 8 -23.75 21.58 -22.21
CA ASN A 8 -22.90 22.53 -21.51
C ASN A 8 -23.40 22.86 -20.09
N GLY A 9 -24.52 22.27 -19.64
CA GLY A 9 -25.08 22.55 -18.32
C GLY A 9 -25.47 24.02 -18.09
N ALA A 10 -25.31 24.86 -19.11
CA ALA A 10 -25.61 26.28 -19.05
C ALA A 10 -26.75 26.64 -20.03
N ASN A 11 -27.58 27.57 -19.62
CA ASN A 11 -28.66 28.09 -20.46
C ASN A 11 -28.17 29.12 -21.49
N ASP A 12 -26.86 29.19 -21.77
CA ASP A 12 -26.32 30.11 -22.75
C ASP A 12 -25.99 29.37 -24.08
N PRO A 13 -26.86 29.48 -25.08
CA PRO A 13 -26.66 28.86 -26.38
C PRO A 13 -25.50 29.46 -27.18
N ALA A 14 -24.97 30.61 -26.74
CA ALA A 14 -23.87 31.31 -27.42
C ALA A 14 -22.49 30.73 -27.09
N LEU A 15 -22.40 29.98 -25.99
CA LEU A 15 -21.12 29.33 -25.57
C LEU A 15 -21.15 27.85 -25.89
N PRO A 16 -20.35 27.35 -26.84
CA PRO A 16 -20.30 25.93 -27.11
C PRO A 16 -19.71 25.21 -25.91
N PRO A 17 -20.23 24.02 -25.55
CA PRO A 17 -19.59 23.18 -24.57
C PRO A 17 -18.19 22.79 -25.05
N MET A 18 -17.21 22.93 -24.16
CA MET A 18 -15.83 22.58 -24.44
C MET A 18 -15.44 21.34 -23.66
N SER A 19 -14.61 20.49 -24.25
CA SER A 19 -13.96 19.43 -23.54
C SER A 19 -12.50 19.33 -23.96
N THR A 20 -11.60 19.38 -22.98
CA THR A 20 -10.18 19.05 -23.15
C THR A 20 -9.85 17.71 -22.52
N SER A 21 -10.85 17.08 -21.87
CA SER A 21 -10.73 15.76 -21.30
C SER A 21 -10.60 14.69 -22.39
N THR A 22 -9.68 13.76 -22.24
CA THR A 22 -9.63 12.58 -23.11
C THR A 22 -10.69 11.59 -22.64
N PRO A 23 -11.59 11.13 -23.52
CA PRO A 23 -12.59 10.14 -23.14
C PRO A 23 -11.94 8.81 -22.79
N VAL A 24 -12.47 8.12 -21.77
CA VAL A 24 -12.18 6.72 -21.49
C VAL A 24 -13.38 5.88 -21.87
N VAL A 25 -13.14 4.71 -22.45
CA VAL A 25 -14.20 3.87 -23.04
C VAL A 25 -14.17 2.48 -22.42
N TYR A 26 -15.34 1.98 -22.06
CA TYR A 26 -15.51 0.62 -21.61
C TYR A 26 -16.93 0.11 -21.90
N ASN A 27 -17.02 -1.10 -22.42
CA ASN A 27 -18.26 -1.84 -22.64
C ASN A 27 -19.40 -1.04 -23.31
N GLY A 28 -19.06 -0.37 -24.41
CA GLY A 28 -20.04 0.41 -25.19
C GLY A 28 -20.39 1.78 -24.60
N ARG A 29 -19.66 2.24 -23.57
CA ARG A 29 -19.84 3.57 -22.97
C ARG A 29 -18.56 4.38 -23.01
N ALA A 30 -18.67 5.67 -23.19
CA ALA A 30 -17.59 6.64 -23.03
C ALA A 30 -17.89 7.59 -21.88
N TYR A 31 -16.84 7.97 -21.17
CA TYR A 31 -16.87 8.88 -20.03
C TYR A 31 -15.98 10.07 -20.33
N ILE A 32 -16.53 11.28 -20.26
CA ILE A 32 -15.83 12.51 -20.66
C ILE A 32 -16.18 13.67 -19.73
N GLY A 33 -15.16 14.46 -19.37
CA GLY A 33 -15.35 15.69 -18.63
C GLY A 33 -15.75 16.83 -19.56
N VAL A 34 -16.69 17.65 -19.14
CA VAL A 34 -17.23 18.79 -19.89
C VAL A 34 -17.12 20.07 -19.07
N SER A 35 -16.66 21.16 -19.71
CA SER A 35 -16.39 22.44 -19.03
C SER A 35 -17.62 23.28 -18.74
N GLY A 36 -18.78 22.88 -19.20
CA GLY A 36 -19.99 23.73 -19.10
C GLY A 36 -19.82 25.02 -19.90
N THR A 37 -19.95 26.15 -19.24
CA THR A 37 -19.82 27.47 -19.87
C THR A 37 -18.38 27.87 -20.27
N GLY A 38 -17.38 27.03 -19.97
CA GLY A 38 -15.97 27.36 -20.15
C GLY A 38 -15.39 28.33 -19.13
N GLN A 39 -16.18 28.76 -18.13
CA GLN A 39 -15.70 29.56 -17.02
C GLN A 39 -15.14 28.68 -15.93
N PHE A 40 -14.01 29.05 -15.35
CA PHE A 40 -13.36 28.33 -14.23
C PHE A 40 -13.94 28.76 -12.88
N THR A 41 -15.22 29.08 -12.83
CA THR A 41 -15.94 29.36 -11.58
C THR A 41 -16.62 28.08 -11.07
N PRO A 42 -16.74 27.88 -9.75
CA PRO A 42 -17.42 26.71 -9.22
C PRO A 42 -18.84 26.58 -9.77
N TYR A 43 -19.21 25.35 -10.10
CA TYR A 43 -20.59 25.03 -10.55
C TYR A 43 -21.08 25.75 -11.81
N SER A 44 -20.18 26.11 -12.71
CA SER A 44 -20.50 26.76 -13.99
C SER A 44 -20.94 25.78 -15.07
N GLY A 45 -21.74 24.77 -14.71
CA GLY A 45 -22.21 23.75 -15.62
C GLY A 45 -21.18 22.63 -15.91
N HIS A 46 -20.08 22.60 -15.16
CA HIS A 46 -19.10 21.52 -15.24
C HIS A 46 -19.75 20.19 -14.94
N ASN A 47 -19.43 19.18 -15.71
CA ASN A 47 -19.98 17.85 -15.51
C ASN A 47 -19.06 16.76 -16.05
N ILE A 48 -19.29 15.53 -15.61
CA ILE A 48 -18.85 14.33 -16.30
C ILE A 48 -20.04 13.73 -17.04
N THR A 49 -19.87 13.48 -18.33
CA THR A 49 -20.93 12.96 -19.20
C THR A 49 -20.62 11.51 -19.55
N VAL A 50 -21.65 10.66 -19.45
CA VAL A 50 -21.64 9.27 -19.90
C VAL A 50 -22.39 9.18 -21.21
N ILE A 51 -21.75 8.57 -22.21
CA ILE A 51 -22.27 8.46 -23.58
C ILE A 51 -22.41 6.99 -23.92
N ASP A 52 -23.57 6.60 -24.39
CA ASP A 52 -23.77 5.28 -25.01
C ASP A 52 -23.24 5.29 -26.46
N LEU A 53 -22.37 4.33 -26.76
CA LEU A 53 -21.70 4.15 -28.05
C LEU A 53 -22.40 3.05 -28.87
N GLY A 54 -23.69 3.22 -29.15
CA GLY A 54 -24.43 2.33 -30.02
C GLY A 54 -24.25 2.67 -31.51
N ASP A 55 -25.16 2.23 -32.36
CA ASP A 55 -25.20 2.60 -33.80
C ASP A 55 -25.25 4.12 -33.98
N THR A 56 -25.89 4.80 -33.05
CA THR A 56 -25.90 6.25 -32.88
C THR A 56 -25.45 6.59 -31.45
N MET A 57 -24.49 7.50 -31.31
CA MET A 57 -24.07 7.98 -30.01
C MET A 57 -25.17 8.80 -29.34
N SER A 58 -25.42 8.57 -28.07
CA SER A 58 -26.36 9.34 -27.27
C SER A 58 -25.86 9.57 -25.85
N ILE A 59 -26.25 10.72 -25.25
CA ILE A 59 -25.95 10.97 -23.84
C ILE A 59 -26.83 10.07 -22.98
N ALA A 60 -26.18 9.17 -22.21
CA ALA A 60 -26.90 8.36 -21.22
C ALA A 60 -27.31 9.22 -20.02
N TYR A 61 -26.39 9.99 -19.47
CA TYR A 61 -26.63 10.97 -18.42
C TYR A 61 -25.39 11.85 -18.20
N SER A 62 -25.58 12.95 -17.47
CA SER A 62 -24.50 13.84 -17.02
C SER A 62 -24.59 14.08 -15.52
N VAL A 63 -23.44 14.24 -14.87
CA VAL A 63 -23.33 14.48 -13.42
C VAL A 63 -22.62 15.79 -13.19
N PRO A 64 -23.23 16.77 -12.52
CA PRO A 64 -22.57 18.01 -12.18
C PRO A 64 -21.33 17.79 -11.31
N THR A 65 -20.30 18.58 -11.56
CA THR A 65 -19.06 18.62 -10.78
C THR A 65 -18.80 20.03 -10.29
N GLN A 66 -18.01 20.16 -9.22
CA GLN A 66 -17.68 21.48 -8.68
C GLN A 66 -16.77 22.24 -9.63
N GLY A 67 -15.74 21.59 -10.12
CA GLY A 67 -14.80 22.12 -11.08
C GLY A 67 -14.82 21.38 -12.39
N TYR A 68 -14.14 21.90 -13.39
CA TYR A 68 -14.06 21.28 -14.69
C TYR A 68 -13.25 19.96 -14.65
N PRO A 69 -13.81 18.79 -14.96
CA PRO A 69 -13.06 17.54 -15.01
C PRO A 69 -12.23 17.49 -16.31
N GLN A 70 -11.10 18.17 -16.34
CA GLN A 70 -10.22 18.25 -17.51
C GLN A 70 -9.38 17.00 -17.73
N THR A 71 -9.23 16.19 -16.69
CA THR A 71 -8.35 15.03 -16.72
C THR A 71 -9.01 13.89 -17.46
N SER A 72 -8.19 13.03 -18.06
CA SER A 72 -8.64 11.70 -18.48
C SER A 72 -9.01 10.88 -17.26
N GLY A 73 -10.15 10.21 -17.28
CA GLY A 73 -10.55 9.34 -16.18
C GLY A 73 -9.64 8.10 -16.08
N LEU A 74 -9.45 7.60 -14.88
CA LEU A 74 -8.90 6.25 -14.64
C LEU A 74 -10.08 5.31 -14.42
N LEU A 75 -10.16 4.23 -15.20
CA LEU A 75 -11.26 3.28 -15.15
C LEU A 75 -10.83 1.97 -14.50
N THR A 76 -11.69 1.41 -13.66
CA THR A 76 -11.54 0.06 -13.09
C THR A 76 -12.86 -0.68 -12.99
N THR A 77 -12.79 -2.00 -13.14
CA THR A 77 -13.90 -2.95 -12.97
C THR A 77 -13.56 -4.03 -11.92
N ALA A 78 -12.55 -3.78 -11.11
CA ALA A 78 -11.95 -4.80 -10.24
C ALA A 78 -12.76 -5.13 -8.99
N TYR A 79 -13.77 -4.31 -8.63
CA TYR A 79 -14.45 -4.47 -7.35
C TYR A 79 -15.75 -5.30 -7.42
N ASP A 80 -16.56 -5.05 -8.44
CA ASP A 80 -17.87 -5.66 -8.60
C ASP A 80 -18.33 -5.56 -10.06
N SER A 81 -19.65 -5.63 -10.31
CA SER A 81 -20.25 -5.52 -11.65
C SER A 81 -20.31 -4.10 -12.21
N TYR A 82 -19.89 -3.11 -11.44
CA TYR A 82 -19.88 -1.70 -11.85
C TYR A 82 -18.56 -1.30 -12.47
N VAL A 83 -18.61 -0.23 -13.25
CA VAL A 83 -17.46 0.51 -13.73
C VAL A 83 -17.23 1.70 -12.80
N TYR A 84 -16.02 1.86 -12.31
CA TYR A 84 -15.63 3.02 -11.52
C TYR A 84 -14.68 3.88 -12.34
N VAL A 85 -15.03 5.16 -12.48
CA VAL A 85 -14.24 6.14 -13.21
C VAL A 85 -13.77 7.19 -12.21
N TYR A 86 -12.45 7.24 -11.99
CA TYR A 86 -11.80 8.21 -11.12
C TYR A 86 -11.36 9.41 -11.94
N PHE A 87 -11.66 10.60 -11.48
CA PHE A 87 -11.32 11.85 -12.14
C PHE A 87 -11.16 12.97 -11.10
N PHE A 88 -10.61 14.10 -11.53
CA PHE A 88 -10.45 15.26 -10.66
C PHE A 88 -11.37 16.41 -11.07
N ASP A 89 -11.88 17.11 -10.07
CA ASP A 89 -12.37 18.45 -10.24
C ASP A 89 -11.20 19.41 -10.38
N ASN A 90 -11.03 20.07 -11.52
CA ASN A 90 -10.04 21.13 -11.66
C ASN A 90 -10.53 22.41 -10.97
N TYR A 91 -10.53 22.37 -9.66
CA TYR A 91 -10.85 23.45 -8.76
C TYR A 91 -10.05 23.25 -7.47
N THR A 92 -9.63 24.34 -6.80
CA THR A 92 -8.96 24.18 -5.50
C THR A 92 -9.98 23.76 -4.45
N PRO A 93 -9.80 22.60 -3.81
CA PRO A 93 -8.57 21.83 -3.58
C PRO A 93 -8.25 20.68 -4.56
N GLY A 94 -8.93 20.53 -5.68
CA GLY A 94 -8.63 19.47 -6.64
C GLY A 94 -9.03 18.07 -6.12
N THR A 95 -10.33 17.88 -5.91
CA THR A 95 -10.86 16.65 -5.31
C THR A 95 -10.81 15.48 -6.29
N LEU A 96 -10.25 14.34 -5.86
CA LEU A 96 -10.40 13.06 -6.55
C LEU A 96 -11.81 12.52 -6.29
N ARG A 97 -12.53 12.26 -7.37
CA ARG A 97 -13.90 11.71 -7.34
C ARG A 97 -13.98 10.36 -8.02
N ALA A 98 -15.01 9.59 -7.67
CA ALA A 98 -15.37 8.35 -8.36
C ALA A 98 -16.82 8.44 -8.85
N LEU A 99 -17.00 8.21 -10.14
CA LEU A 99 -18.30 7.91 -10.72
C LEU A 99 -18.45 6.38 -10.75
N ARG A 100 -19.58 5.86 -10.27
CA ARG A 100 -19.97 4.47 -10.37
C ARG A 100 -21.05 4.33 -11.45
N ASP A 101 -20.83 3.47 -12.42
CA ASP A 101 -21.73 3.25 -13.54
C ASP A 101 -22.00 1.76 -13.78
N ALA A 102 -23.20 1.43 -14.18
CA ALA A 102 -23.63 0.09 -14.56
C ALA A 102 -24.15 0.08 -16.01
N PRO A 103 -24.14 -1.07 -16.69
CA PRO A 103 -24.80 -1.19 -17.99
C PRO A 103 -26.24 -0.71 -17.90
N ASN A 104 -26.68 0.10 -18.88
CA ASN A 104 -28.03 0.68 -18.97
C ASN A 104 -28.42 1.66 -17.84
N GLN A 105 -27.48 2.11 -17.01
CA GLN A 105 -27.74 3.15 -16.04
C GLN A 105 -28.06 4.47 -16.75
N THR A 106 -29.11 5.17 -16.29
CA THR A 106 -29.60 6.43 -16.89
C THR A 106 -29.46 7.63 -15.97
N SER A 107 -28.90 7.41 -14.80
CA SER A 107 -28.60 8.47 -13.82
C SER A 107 -27.40 8.06 -12.98
N ALA A 108 -26.68 9.03 -12.48
CA ALA A 108 -25.55 8.75 -11.59
C ALA A 108 -26.01 8.24 -10.23
N ASP A 109 -25.20 7.35 -9.69
CA ASP A 109 -25.24 7.03 -8.27
C ASP A 109 -24.28 8.01 -7.56
N TYR A 110 -24.82 8.84 -6.68
CA TYR A 110 -24.07 9.92 -6.05
C TYR A 110 -24.56 10.24 -4.64
N THR A 111 -23.69 10.89 -3.85
CA THR A 111 -24.05 11.46 -2.55
C THR A 111 -24.56 12.89 -2.70
N THR A 112 -25.52 13.25 -1.87
CA THR A 112 -25.89 14.66 -1.70
C THR A 112 -24.78 15.34 -0.89
N GLN A 113 -24.20 16.40 -1.44
CA GLN A 113 -23.18 17.20 -0.78
C GLN A 113 -23.72 18.62 -0.53
N GLU A 114 -23.38 19.17 0.63
CA GLU A 114 -23.67 20.57 0.92
C GLU A 114 -22.73 21.46 0.12
N LEU A 115 -23.31 22.34 -0.65
CA LEU A 115 -22.59 23.29 -1.47
C LEU A 115 -22.14 24.53 -0.70
N TYR A 116 -21.12 25.16 -1.26
CA TYR A 116 -20.77 26.53 -0.98
C TYR A 116 -22.02 27.45 -0.98
N LYS A 117 -22.27 28.16 0.11
CA LYS A 117 -23.42 29.06 0.37
C LYS A 117 -24.78 28.35 0.57
N GLY A 118 -24.82 27.15 1.11
CA GLY A 118 -26.09 26.54 1.55
C GLY A 118 -26.92 25.91 0.43
N TYR A 119 -26.39 25.79 -0.77
CA TYR A 119 -27.01 24.96 -1.81
C TYR A 119 -26.58 23.50 -1.65
N THR A 120 -27.50 22.57 -1.84
CA THR A 120 -27.21 21.14 -1.95
C THR A 120 -27.24 20.71 -3.41
N TYR A 121 -26.31 19.89 -3.83
CA TYR A 121 -26.35 19.25 -5.15
C TYR A 121 -25.79 17.84 -5.07
N GLN A 122 -26.05 17.13 -6.12
CA GLN A 122 -25.61 15.75 -6.24
C GLN A 122 -24.30 15.71 -7.03
N ALA A 123 -23.29 15.05 -6.48
CA ALA A 123 -21.97 14.96 -7.09
C ALA A 123 -21.42 13.54 -6.96
N PRO A 124 -20.55 13.11 -7.87
CA PRO A 124 -19.81 11.88 -7.70
C PRO A 124 -19.07 11.84 -6.36
N TYR A 125 -18.89 10.65 -5.82
CA TYR A 125 -18.27 10.46 -4.51
C TYR A 125 -16.90 11.11 -4.43
N ALA A 126 -16.69 11.98 -3.44
CA ALA A 126 -15.37 12.48 -3.11
C ALA A 126 -14.58 11.39 -2.40
N ILE A 127 -13.53 10.91 -3.07
CA ILE A 127 -12.64 9.85 -2.54
C ILE A 127 -11.53 10.47 -1.71
N PHE A 128 -10.95 11.56 -2.22
CA PHE A 128 -9.87 12.25 -1.54
C PHE A 128 -9.88 13.73 -1.91
N THR A 129 -9.79 14.58 -0.89
CA THR A 129 -9.67 16.02 -1.06
C THR A 129 -8.34 16.50 -0.48
N PRO A 130 -7.39 16.95 -1.31
CA PRO A 130 -6.15 17.54 -0.84
C PRO A 130 -6.41 18.76 0.06
N TYR A 131 -5.48 19.03 0.99
CA TYR A 131 -5.62 20.16 1.91
C TYR A 131 -4.25 20.75 2.24
N GLY A 132 -4.26 21.93 2.90
CA GLY A 132 -3.04 22.68 3.19
C GLY A 132 -2.28 23.00 1.92
N ASP A 133 -0.98 22.83 1.92
CA ASP A 133 -0.10 23.11 0.79
C ASP A 133 -0.35 22.20 -0.43
N GLN A 134 -1.08 21.10 -0.26
CA GLN A 134 -1.45 20.18 -1.33
C GLN A 134 -2.75 20.58 -2.04
N ALA A 135 -3.52 21.50 -1.49
CA ALA A 135 -4.79 21.95 -2.04
C ALA A 135 -4.57 22.89 -3.23
N GLN A 136 -4.50 22.34 -4.41
CA GLN A 136 -4.28 23.07 -5.68
C GLN A 136 -5.12 22.49 -6.81
N TYR A 137 -5.13 23.15 -7.94
CA TYR A 137 -5.77 22.67 -9.18
C TYR A 137 -5.19 21.34 -9.63
N ALA A 138 -6.05 20.45 -10.13
CA ALA A 138 -5.65 19.14 -10.60
C ALA A 138 -6.01 18.94 -12.07
N ILE A 139 -5.00 18.99 -12.94
CA ILE A 139 -5.12 18.82 -14.39
C ILE A 139 -4.39 17.59 -14.92
N CYS A 140 -3.80 16.80 -14.04
CA CYS A 140 -3.13 15.54 -14.41
C CYS A 140 -4.08 14.36 -14.26
N SER A 141 -4.05 13.45 -15.23
CA SER A 141 -4.82 12.21 -15.14
C SER A 141 -4.28 11.30 -14.05
N PRO A 142 -5.13 10.67 -13.25
CA PRO A 142 -4.70 9.66 -12.29
C PRO A 142 -4.23 8.40 -13.02
N ILE A 143 -3.27 7.71 -12.43
CA ILE A 143 -2.80 6.39 -12.87
C ILE A 143 -2.85 5.42 -11.69
N ALA A 144 -2.92 4.12 -11.95
CA ALA A 144 -2.88 3.12 -10.90
C ALA A 144 -1.77 2.10 -11.14
N ASP A 145 -1.19 1.59 -10.07
CA ASP A 145 -0.33 0.42 -10.11
C ASP A 145 -1.14 -0.89 -10.08
N SER A 146 -0.45 -2.01 -10.21
CA SER A 146 -1.05 -3.35 -10.15
C SER A 146 -1.66 -3.70 -8.78
N ASN A 147 -1.35 -2.93 -7.74
CA ASN A 147 -1.88 -3.10 -6.38
C ASN A 147 -3.12 -2.24 -6.12
N GLY A 148 -3.57 -1.47 -7.12
CA GLY A 148 -4.72 -0.57 -7.01
C GLY A 148 -4.43 0.75 -6.30
N THR A 149 -3.17 1.12 -6.09
CA THR A 149 -2.82 2.45 -5.59
C THR A 149 -2.93 3.45 -6.71
N ILE A 150 -3.71 4.50 -6.50
CA ILE A 150 -3.89 5.59 -7.46
C ILE A 150 -2.84 6.67 -7.18
N TYR A 151 -2.03 6.99 -8.19
CA TYR A 151 -1.03 8.05 -8.13
C TYR A 151 -1.51 9.25 -8.94
N PHE A 152 -1.26 10.43 -8.41
CA PHE A 152 -1.60 11.68 -9.08
C PHE A 152 -0.75 12.82 -8.56
N LYS A 153 -0.70 13.89 -9.33
CA LYS A 153 -0.15 15.18 -8.91
C LYS A 153 -1.12 16.30 -9.26
N ASN A 154 -0.95 17.41 -8.59
CA ASN A 154 -1.61 18.67 -8.90
C ASN A 154 -0.57 19.79 -8.92
N ASP A 155 -0.99 21.04 -8.99
CA ASP A 155 -0.09 22.20 -9.07
C ASP A 155 0.67 22.51 -7.76
N SER A 156 0.45 21.73 -6.72
CA SER A 156 1.19 21.84 -5.44
C SER A 156 2.62 21.29 -5.49
N ALA A 157 3.04 20.70 -6.60
CA ALA A 157 4.31 19.98 -6.77
C ALA A 157 4.45 18.71 -5.92
N TYR A 158 3.41 18.26 -5.24
CA TYR A 158 3.40 16.96 -4.55
C TYR A 158 2.96 15.84 -5.49
N LEU A 159 3.66 14.71 -5.44
CA LEU A 159 3.16 13.44 -5.97
C LEU A 159 2.39 12.76 -4.83
N MET A 160 1.12 12.51 -5.06
CA MET A 160 0.22 11.90 -4.09
C MET A 160 -0.09 10.46 -4.48
N ALA A 161 -0.22 9.60 -3.46
CA ALA A 161 -0.64 8.22 -3.63
C ALA A 161 -1.87 7.97 -2.75
N PHE A 162 -2.92 7.43 -3.33
CA PHE A 162 -4.15 7.07 -2.66
C PHE A 162 -4.39 5.57 -2.79
N GLY A 163 -4.45 4.87 -1.68
CA GLY A 163 -4.64 3.43 -1.65
C GLY A 163 -4.88 2.95 -0.22
N ARG A 164 -4.90 1.64 -0.04
CA ARG A 164 -5.01 1.02 1.27
C ARG A 164 -3.77 1.32 2.08
N SER A 165 -3.93 1.81 3.30
CA SER A 165 -2.80 2.08 4.19
C SER A 165 -2.20 0.76 4.71
N VAL A 166 -0.88 0.72 4.82
CA VAL A 166 -0.18 -0.34 5.56
C VAL A 166 -0.37 -0.09 7.05
N GLU A 167 -0.88 -1.08 7.77
CA GLU A 167 -1.06 -1.02 9.22
C GLU A 167 0.12 -1.64 9.95
N THR A 168 0.61 -2.78 9.48
CA THR A 168 1.76 -3.47 10.05
C THR A 168 2.59 -4.12 8.97
N ILE A 169 3.86 -4.39 9.26
CA ILE A 169 4.73 -5.23 8.44
C ILE A 169 5.31 -6.36 9.30
N LYS A 170 5.56 -7.51 8.69
CA LYS A 170 6.17 -8.67 9.34
C LYS A 170 7.11 -9.39 8.38
N VAL A 171 8.26 -9.82 8.86
CA VAL A 171 9.12 -10.78 8.13
C VAL A 171 8.42 -12.13 8.13
N THR A 172 7.97 -12.59 6.98
CA THR A 172 7.26 -13.87 6.80
C THR A 172 8.16 -14.97 6.28
N LYS A 173 9.29 -14.61 5.70
CA LYS A 173 10.39 -15.52 5.37
C LYS A 173 11.71 -14.83 5.74
N GLN A 174 12.56 -15.53 6.46
CA GLN A 174 13.90 -15.06 6.82
C GLN A 174 14.78 -14.95 5.57
N PRO A 175 15.81 -14.07 5.55
CA PRO A 175 16.81 -14.07 4.50
C PRO A 175 17.60 -15.37 4.51
N ASP A 176 18.20 -15.67 3.38
CA ASP A 176 19.01 -16.89 3.22
C ASP A 176 20.29 -16.83 4.09
N LYS A 177 20.74 -15.63 4.47
CA LYS A 177 21.87 -15.39 5.37
C LYS A 177 21.41 -14.66 6.63
N THR A 178 21.64 -15.28 7.80
CA THR A 178 21.33 -14.70 9.11
C THR A 178 22.57 -14.59 10.01
N GLN A 179 23.71 -15.14 9.60
CA GLN A 179 24.99 -15.06 10.31
C GLN A 179 26.00 -14.25 9.49
N TYR A 180 26.67 -13.34 10.15
CA TYR A 180 27.57 -12.36 9.54
C TYR A 180 28.88 -12.25 10.35
N SER A 181 29.97 -11.96 9.67
CA SER A 181 31.18 -11.47 10.33
C SER A 181 31.05 -9.98 10.64
N ALA A 182 31.74 -9.51 11.68
CA ALA A 182 31.82 -8.08 11.96
C ALA A 182 32.41 -7.33 10.74
N GLY A 183 31.77 -6.22 10.36
CA GLY A 183 32.14 -5.44 9.18
C GLY A 183 31.45 -5.85 7.87
N GLU A 184 30.71 -6.95 7.84
CA GLU A 184 29.84 -7.27 6.70
C GLU A 184 28.60 -6.35 6.66
N THR A 185 27.92 -6.32 5.52
CA THR A 185 26.63 -5.63 5.35
C THR A 185 25.51 -6.64 5.34
N PHE A 186 24.33 -6.20 5.80
CA PHE A 186 23.14 -7.03 5.77
C PHE A 186 22.72 -7.37 4.34
N ASP A 187 22.44 -8.63 4.09
CA ASP A 187 21.93 -9.14 2.81
C ASP A 187 20.48 -9.61 2.99
N LYS A 188 19.53 -9.00 2.27
CA LYS A 188 18.12 -9.35 2.32
C LYS A 188 17.71 -10.43 1.31
N THR A 189 18.65 -11.03 0.59
CA THR A 189 18.37 -12.09 -0.39
C THR A 189 17.56 -13.21 0.23
N GLY A 190 16.49 -13.61 -0.44
CA GLY A 190 15.57 -14.66 0.03
C GLY A 190 14.55 -14.23 1.09
N MET A 191 14.71 -13.04 1.70
CA MET A 191 13.76 -12.50 2.68
C MET A 191 12.42 -12.16 2.02
N VAL A 192 11.33 -12.32 2.77
CA VAL A 192 10.01 -11.80 2.40
C VAL A 192 9.43 -11.01 3.57
N VAL A 193 9.02 -9.78 3.28
CA VAL A 193 8.29 -8.94 4.22
C VAL A 193 6.87 -8.73 3.73
N THR A 194 5.91 -9.12 4.54
CA THR A 194 4.48 -8.99 4.24
C THR A 194 3.87 -7.86 5.04
N ALA A 195 3.18 -6.95 4.35
CA ALA A 195 2.35 -5.93 4.98
C ALA A 195 0.92 -6.44 5.18
N THR A 196 0.31 -6.06 6.30
CA THR A 196 -1.14 -6.11 6.49
C THR A 196 -1.71 -4.72 6.21
N LEU A 197 -2.71 -4.65 5.34
CA LEU A 197 -3.36 -3.42 4.92
C LEU A 197 -4.58 -3.12 5.79
N SER A 198 -5.10 -1.89 5.70
CA SER A 198 -6.24 -1.39 6.50
C SER A 198 -7.54 -2.18 6.31
N ASP A 199 -7.67 -2.97 5.27
CA ASP A 199 -8.81 -3.87 5.04
C ASP A 199 -8.54 -5.32 5.46
N GLY A 200 -7.41 -5.58 6.13
CA GLY A 200 -6.98 -6.91 6.56
C GLY A 200 -6.34 -7.76 5.45
N SER A 201 -6.33 -7.31 4.21
CA SER A 201 -5.59 -8.00 3.15
C SER A 201 -4.08 -7.88 3.35
N THR A 202 -3.32 -8.77 2.72
CA THR A 202 -1.86 -8.79 2.82
C THR A 202 -1.20 -8.56 1.47
N ARG A 203 0.01 -7.99 1.49
CA ARG A 203 0.82 -7.72 0.30
C ARG A 203 2.30 -7.89 0.60
N ASP A 204 3.06 -8.45 -0.36
CA ASP A 204 4.52 -8.43 -0.32
C ASP A 204 5.01 -6.98 -0.50
N VAL A 205 5.85 -6.53 0.44
CA VAL A 205 6.45 -5.20 0.45
C VAL A 205 7.98 -5.24 0.57
N THR A 206 8.58 -6.39 0.30
CA THR A 206 10.02 -6.64 0.48
C THR A 206 10.90 -5.58 -0.20
N ASP A 207 10.56 -5.20 -1.42
CA ASP A 207 11.32 -4.19 -2.18
C ASP A 207 11.10 -2.75 -1.68
N MET A 208 10.03 -2.54 -0.90
CA MET A 208 9.68 -1.22 -0.34
C MET A 208 10.22 -1.02 1.08
N VAL A 209 10.84 -2.06 1.65
CA VAL A 209 11.40 -2.03 3.00
C VAL A 209 12.88 -1.65 2.96
N SER A 210 13.25 -0.67 3.77
CA SER A 210 14.65 -0.29 3.99
C SER A 210 15.23 -1.10 5.14
N ALA A 211 16.45 -1.58 4.95
CA ALA A 211 17.29 -2.16 5.99
C ALA A 211 18.48 -1.22 6.28
N PRO A 212 19.16 -1.37 7.41
CA PRO A 212 20.42 -0.65 7.66
C PRO A 212 21.43 -0.90 6.55
N THR A 213 22.05 0.19 6.05
CA THR A 213 23.01 0.13 4.92
C THR A 213 24.48 0.15 5.38
N GLY A 214 24.73 0.29 6.67
CA GLY A 214 26.08 0.28 7.25
C GLY A 214 26.62 -1.12 7.45
N THR A 215 27.90 -1.18 7.83
CA THR A 215 28.53 -2.42 8.28
C THR A 215 27.96 -2.85 9.63
N LEU A 216 27.80 -4.14 9.80
CA LEU A 216 27.28 -4.76 11.01
C LEU A 216 28.37 -4.79 12.08
N ALA A 217 28.04 -4.31 13.26
CA ALA A 217 28.92 -4.35 14.42
C ALA A 217 28.92 -5.75 15.07
N ASP A 218 30.06 -6.13 15.62
CA ASP A 218 30.16 -7.35 16.41
C ASP A 218 29.13 -7.37 17.56
N GLY A 219 28.54 -8.55 17.80
CA GLY A 219 27.51 -8.73 18.81
C GLY A 219 26.12 -8.21 18.42
N THR A 220 25.91 -7.73 17.19
CA THR A 220 24.56 -7.35 16.74
C THR A 220 23.68 -8.61 16.60
N THR A 221 22.54 -8.60 17.29
CA THR A 221 21.59 -9.73 17.29
C THR A 221 20.26 -9.40 16.61
N GLU A 222 19.99 -8.12 16.37
CA GLU A 222 18.72 -7.68 15.79
C GLU A 222 18.95 -6.49 14.84
N LEU A 223 18.18 -6.44 13.75
CA LEU A 223 18.10 -5.30 12.87
C LEU A 223 16.65 -4.82 12.74
N THR A 224 16.48 -3.50 12.71
CA THR A 224 15.19 -2.88 12.42
C THR A 224 15.04 -2.67 10.92
N LEU A 225 13.93 -3.15 10.37
CA LEU A 225 13.49 -2.92 9.01
C LEU A 225 12.39 -1.86 9.03
N GLU A 226 12.40 -0.93 8.06
CA GLU A 226 11.49 0.19 8.01
C GLU A 226 10.74 0.26 6.67
N PHE A 227 9.41 0.31 6.72
CA PHE A 227 8.56 0.64 5.58
C PHE A 227 8.21 2.12 5.61
N GLY A 228 8.35 2.79 4.46
CA GLY A 228 8.03 4.22 4.35
C GLY A 228 9.15 5.16 4.80
N ARG A 229 10.39 4.67 4.99
CA ARG A 229 11.55 5.53 5.31
C ARG A 229 11.76 6.57 4.21
N GLY A 230 11.86 7.83 4.62
CA GLY A 230 12.06 8.94 3.68
C GLY A 230 10.81 9.37 2.92
N GLN A 231 9.68 8.71 3.11
CA GLN A 231 8.40 9.11 2.55
C GLN A 231 7.65 10.00 3.54
N THR A 232 7.04 11.06 3.02
CA THR A 232 6.06 11.82 3.79
C THR A 232 4.72 11.18 3.53
N MET A 233 4.24 10.36 4.46
CA MET A 233 2.91 9.77 4.38
C MET A 233 1.92 10.64 5.15
N TYR A 234 0.82 10.97 4.52
CA TYR A 234 -0.27 11.69 5.16
C TYR A 234 -1.44 10.72 5.36
N ARG A 235 -1.97 10.69 6.57
CA ARG A 235 -3.16 9.91 6.89
C ARG A 235 -4.36 10.85 6.97
N ASN A 236 -5.41 10.56 6.21
CA ASN A 236 -6.70 11.20 6.46
C ASN A 236 -7.22 10.74 7.82
N LEU A 237 -7.44 11.66 8.74
CA LEU A 237 -8.00 11.35 10.04
C LEU A 237 -9.50 11.05 9.90
N PRO A 238 -10.04 10.02 10.56
CA PRO A 238 -11.44 9.61 10.40
C PRO A 238 -12.49 10.67 10.77
N ASN A 239 -12.08 11.72 11.45
CA ASN A 239 -12.95 12.80 11.92
C ASN A 239 -13.01 14.02 10.99
N GLY A 240 -12.49 13.92 9.76
CA GLY A 240 -12.45 15.03 8.80
C GLY A 240 -11.55 16.19 9.21
N ASN A 241 -10.79 16.06 10.29
CA ASN A 241 -9.82 17.08 10.68
C ASN A 241 -8.69 17.16 9.66
N LYS A 242 -8.36 18.38 9.29
CA LYS A 242 -7.26 18.71 8.39
C LYS A 242 -5.94 18.23 9.02
N MET A 243 -5.17 17.43 8.30
CA MET A 243 -3.79 17.18 8.69
C MET A 243 -3.01 18.49 8.54
N THR A 244 -2.33 18.89 9.57
CA THR A 244 -1.37 20.01 9.46
C THR A 244 -0.05 19.49 8.89
N ALA A 245 0.64 20.33 8.13
CA ALA A 245 2.01 20.06 7.71
C ALA A 245 2.84 19.72 8.95
N GLY A 246 3.27 18.45 9.07
CA GLY A 246 3.99 17.99 10.26
C GLY A 246 3.52 16.65 10.83
N ASN A 247 2.35 16.17 10.47
CA ASN A 247 1.91 14.81 10.82
C ASN A 247 2.60 13.79 9.89
N LYS A 248 3.92 13.69 9.99
CA LYS A 248 4.66 12.58 9.41
C LYS A 248 4.21 11.32 10.12
N ILE A 249 3.72 10.35 9.38
CA ILE A 249 3.52 9.02 9.94
C ILE A 249 4.92 8.47 10.22
N ALA A 250 5.15 8.01 11.45
CA ALA A 250 6.36 7.28 11.77
C ALA A 250 6.48 6.09 10.82
N ALA A 251 7.70 5.76 10.40
CA ALA A 251 7.93 4.57 9.61
C ALA A 251 7.35 3.35 10.35
N ILE A 252 6.68 2.47 9.61
CA ILE A 252 6.20 1.21 10.16
C ILE A 252 7.41 0.28 10.21
N THR A 253 7.68 -0.29 11.37
CA THR A 253 8.88 -1.08 11.60
C THR A 253 8.57 -2.53 11.93
N THR A 254 9.52 -3.39 11.64
CA THR A 254 9.61 -4.77 12.14
C THR A 254 11.08 -5.08 12.41
N THR A 255 11.34 -6.11 13.18
CA THR A 255 12.71 -6.53 13.44
C THR A 255 12.99 -7.90 12.84
N ILE A 256 14.26 -8.15 12.61
CA ILE A 256 14.79 -9.44 12.19
C ILE A 256 15.95 -9.82 13.08
N GLN A 257 15.97 -11.07 13.50
CA GLN A 257 17.06 -11.64 14.28
C GLN A 257 18.19 -12.04 13.36
N ILE A 258 19.39 -11.62 13.68
CA ILE A 258 20.63 -11.99 13.00
C ILE A 258 21.70 -12.29 14.06
N ARG A 259 22.84 -12.78 13.64
CA ARG A 259 24.04 -12.92 14.48
C ARG A 259 25.23 -12.33 13.76
N VAL A 260 25.96 -11.45 14.43
CA VAL A 260 27.17 -10.84 13.88
C VAL A 260 28.36 -11.11 14.78
N GLY A 261 29.45 -11.52 14.18
CA GLY A 261 30.69 -11.87 14.86
C GLY A 261 30.83 -13.36 15.14
N GLU A 262 31.99 -13.75 15.63
CA GLU A 262 32.22 -15.07 16.21
C GLU A 262 31.54 -15.11 17.58
N GLY A 263 30.20 -15.08 17.59
CA GLY A 263 29.49 -15.49 18.77
C GLY A 263 29.91 -16.94 19.00
N THR A 264 30.58 -17.22 20.12
CA THR A 264 30.77 -18.60 20.57
C THR A 264 29.39 -19.26 20.50
N VAL A 265 29.22 -20.17 19.54
CA VAL A 265 28.04 -20.99 19.50
C VAL A 265 27.93 -21.64 20.88
N THR A 266 26.95 -21.22 21.67
CA THR A 266 26.68 -21.93 22.92
C THR A 266 25.99 -23.21 22.52
N TRP A 267 26.79 -24.21 22.23
CA TRP A 267 26.27 -25.51 21.82
C TRP A 267 25.17 -25.97 22.77
N GLY A 268 24.04 -26.35 22.22
CA GLY A 268 22.89 -26.81 22.97
C GLY A 268 21.91 -25.73 23.43
N ASP A 269 22.22 -24.43 23.34
CA ASP A 269 21.30 -23.33 23.57
C ASP A 269 20.57 -22.99 22.26
N VAL A 270 19.52 -23.73 21.95
CA VAL A 270 18.82 -23.63 20.67
C VAL A 270 17.71 -22.58 20.68
N ASN A 271 17.37 -22.03 21.84
CA ASN A 271 16.39 -20.95 21.98
C ASN A 271 17.05 -19.56 22.20
N GLY A 272 18.38 -19.51 22.36
CA GLY A 272 19.16 -18.30 22.53
C GLY A 272 18.92 -17.56 23.85
N ASP A 273 18.45 -18.28 24.91
CA ASP A 273 18.19 -17.67 26.22
C ASP A 273 19.44 -17.59 27.13
N GLY A 274 20.57 -18.05 26.64
CA GLY A 274 21.86 -18.10 27.35
C GLY A 274 21.99 -19.28 28.31
N LYS A 275 21.13 -20.27 28.25
CA LYS A 275 21.15 -21.46 29.11
C LYS A 275 20.95 -22.73 28.26
N VAL A 276 21.71 -23.75 28.59
CA VAL A 276 21.53 -25.08 28.00
C VAL A 276 20.77 -25.95 29.00
N ASN A 277 19.52 -26.30 28.70
CA ASN A 277 18.65 -27.00 29.62
C ASN A 277 17.62 -27.92 28.91
N SER A 278 16.68 -28.44 29.66
CA SER A 278 15.65 -29.35 29.10
C SER A 278 14.71 -28.69 28.08
N THR A 279 14.54 -27.36 28.12
CA THR A 279 13.71 -26.62 27.15
C THR A 279 14.30 -26.76 25.77
N ASP A 280 15.64 -26.63 25.63
CA ASP A 280 16.35 -26.75 24.37
C ASP A 280 16.20 -28.18 23.79
N ALA A 281 16.36 -29.19 24.63
CA ALA A 281 16.16 -30.59 24.23
C ALA A 281 14.75 -30.84 23.70
N VAL A 282 13.71 -30.26 24.34
CA VAL A 282 12.33 -30.34 23.85
C VAL A 282 12.15 -29.64 22.52
N LEU A 283 12.79 -28.49 22.34
CA LEU A 283 12.73 -27.76 21.06
C LEU A 283 13.37 -28.54 19.92
N ILE A 284 14.52 -29.19 20.15
CA ILE A 284 15.13 -30.10 19.15
C ILE A 284 14.18 -31.24 18.78
N LEU A 285 13.55 -31.88 19.77
CA LEU A 285 12.60 -32.97 19.48
C LEU A 285 11.40 -32.50 18.69
N ARG A 286 10.89 -31.31 18.98
CA ARG A 286 9.79 -30.71 18.20
C ARG A 286 10.21 -30.34 16.79
N TYR A 287 11.42 -29.80 16.63
CA TYR A 287 12.02 -29.50 15.32
C TYR A 287 12.18 -30.78 14.48
N ALA A 288 12.79 -31.82 15.06
CA ALA A 288 12.97 -33.12 14.39
C ALA A 288 11.64 -33.77 14.00
N ALA A 289 10.58 -33.54 14.79
CA ALA A 289 9.22 -34.02 14.51
C ALA A 289 8.45 -33.08 13.54
N GLN A 290 9.07 -32.02 12.99
CA GLN A 290 8.47 -31.05 12.06
C GLN A 290 7.23 -30.34 12.63
N LEU A 291 7.22 -30.06 13.93
CA LEU A 291 6.11 -29.41 14.64
C LEU A 291 6.13 -27.88 14.60
N GLY A 292 6.82 -27.29 13.60
CA GLY A 292 6.77 -25.85 13.31
C GLY A 292 7.38 -24.99 14.42
N VAL A 293 8.48 -25.42 15.04
CA VAL A 293 9.26 -24.62 15.98
C VAL A 293 10.48 -24.02 15.28
N ASP A 294 10.83 -22.82 15.68
CA ASP A 294 12.04 -22.13 15.24
C ASP A 294 13.15 -22.37 16.27
N ILE A 295 14.34 -22.76 15.81
CA ILE A 295 15.50 -23.01 16.67
C ILE A 295 16.78 -22.51 16.00
N ASP A 296 17.81 -22.22 16.80
CA ASP A 296 19.17 -21.99 16.29
C ASP A 296 19.77 -23.34 15.82
N THR A 297 19.68 -23.58 14.52
CA THR A 297 20.20 -24.82 13.92
C THR A 297 21.73 -24.92 13.99
N ALA A 298 22.45 -23.78 14.15
CA ALA A 298 23.89 -23.78 14.31
C ALA A 298 24.31 -24.32 15.69
N ALA A 299 23.47 -24.12 16.72
CA ALA A 299 23.71 -24.60 18.08
C ALA A 299 23.13 -26.02 18.32
N ALA A 300 22.36 -26.54 17.38
CA ALA A 300 21.53 -27.73 17.60
C ALA A 300 22.22 -29.07 17.35
N ASP A 301 23.16 -29.15 16.39
CA ASP A 301 23.90 -30.38 16.07
C ASP A 301 25.09 -30.50 17.02
N VAL A 302 24.80 -30.87 18.27
CA VAL A 302 25.82 -30.93 19.35
C VAL A 302 26.73 -32.18 19.25
N ASN A 303 26.41 -33.14 18.38
CA ASN A 303 27.25 -34.29 18.13
C ASN A 303 28.12 -34.14 16.85
N GLY A 304 27.82 -33.14 15.99
CA GLY A 304 28.57 -32.83 14.77
C GLY A 304 28.35 -33.86 13.64
N ASP A 305 27.25 -34.61 13.63
CA ASP A 305 26.98 -35.62 12.60
C ASP A 305 26.22 -35.06 11.37
N GLY A 306 25.94 -33.77 11.36
CA GLY A 306 25.21 -33.05 10.30
C GLY A 306 23.68 -33.24 10.34
N LYS A 307 23.13 -33.80 11.43
CA LYS A 307 21.69 -34.01 11.60
C LYS A 307 21.21 -33.48 12.94
N ILE A 308 20.09 -32.86 12.95
CA ILE A 308 19.42 -32.38 14.18
C ILE A 308 18.29 -33.36 14.51
N ASN A 309 18.48 -34.15 15.60
CA ASN A 309 17.57 -35.25 15.92
C ASN A 309 17.56 -35.54 17.45
N SER A 310 16.96 -36.69 17.81
CA SER A 310 16.84 -37.08 19.20
C SER A 310 18.19 -37.36 19.90
N THR A 311 19.25 -37.66 19.15
CA THR A 311 20.59 -37.90 19.72
C THR A 311 21.14 -36.60 20.33
N ASP A 312 20.95 -35.45 19.63
CA ASP A 312 21.36 -34.15 20.11
C ASP A 312 20.55 -33.76 21.37
N ALA A 313 19.22 -33.97 21.33
CA ALA A 313 18.39 -33.74 22.50
C ALA A 313 18.85 -34.52 23.74
N VAL A 314 19.25 -35.79 23.56
CA VAL A 314 19.79 -36.61 24.65
C VAL A 314 21.10 -36.04 25.19
N LEU A 315 22.00 -35.59 24.31
CA LEU A 315 23.26 -34.96 24.72
C LEU A 315 23.03 -33.68 25.49
N ILE A 316 22.07 -32.83 25.08
CA ILE A 316 21.68 -31.61 25.81
C ILE A 316 21.15 -31.99 27.21
N LEU A 317 20.28 -33.00 27.33
CA LEU A 317 19.78 -33.43 28.63
C LEU A 317 20.93 -33.96 29.52
N ARG A 318 21.90 -34.66 28.95
CA ARG A 318 23.08 -35.11 29.72
C ARG A 318 23.97 -33.98 30.18
N TYR A 319 24.13 -32.94 29.35
CA TYR A 319 24.85 -31.73 29.73
C TYR A 319 24.11 -30.96 30.84
N ALA A 320 22.81 -30.74 30.66
CA ALA A 320 21.95 -30.11 31.66
C ALA A 320 21.94 -30.86 33.01
N ALA A 321 22.03 -32.17 32.96
CA ALA A 321 22.14 -33.03 34.15
C ALA A 321 23.58 -33.11 34.71
N GLN A 322 24.55 -32.39 34.13
CA GLN A 322 25.96 -32.41 34.50
C GLN A 322 26.63 -33.80 34.38
N LEU A 323 26.06 -34.66 33.51
CA LEU A 323 26.64 -36.00 33.19
C LEU A 323 27.74 -35.92 32.15
N ILE A 324 27.82 -34.85 31.40
CA ILE A 324 28.90 -34.47 30.51
C ILE A 324 29.20 -32.97 30.74
N THR A 325 30.44 -32.56 30.50
CA THR A 325 30.90 -31.19 30.69
C THR A 325 31.12 -30.41 29.39
N LYS A 326 31.11 -31.11 28.26
CA LYS A 326 31.21 -30.57 26.89
C LYS A 326 30.49 -31.47 25.91
N PHE A 327 30.15 -30.93 24.77
CA PHE A 327 29.53 -31.68 23.68
C PHE A 327 30.60 -32.32 22.77
N PRO A 328 30.27 -33.41 22.03
CA PRO A 328 31.21 -34.06 21.11
C PRO A 328 31.73 -33.07 20.03
N VAL A 329 30.91 -32.14 19.55
CA VAL A 329 31.30 -31.15 18.54
C VAL A 329 32.39 -30.15 19.05
N GLU A 330 32.57 -30.04 20.36
CA GLU A 330 33.58 -29.15 20.96
C GLU A 330 34.97 -29.81 21.08
N GLY A 331 35.10 -31.08 20.68
CA GLY A 331 36.34 -31.84 20.64
C GLY A 331 36.73 -32.51 21.96
#